data_d7d4b8be001156e883f82d00576f4f32
#
_entry.id   d7d4b8be001156e883f82d00576f4f32
#
_cell.length_a   1.000
_cell.length_b   1.000
_cell.length_c   1.000
_cell.angle_alpha   90.00
_cell.angle_beta   90.00
_cell.angle_gamma   90.00
#
_symmetry.space_group_name_H-M   'P 1'
#
loop_
_entity.id
_entity.type
_entity.pdbx_description
1 polymer ?
#
loop_
_entity_poly.entity_id
_entity_poly.type
_entity_poly.pdbx_seq_one_letter_code
_entity_poly.pdbx_strand_id
1 'polypeptide(L)'
;MVNPLAILWTGKCTVYEYRDVVDPETYQTTQQEVPVLVDEPCRLSYNYEQATNIQSGAAVVSQSITLFIRPDLEIKPGSVIEITQNNVTERYKGSGKPAVYTNHQEIILQLYEGNA
;
A
#
# COMPACT_ATOMS: atom_id res chain seq x y z
N MET A 1 23.61 0.67 10.16
CA MET A 1 22.99 -0.35 11.03
C MET A 1 21.80 -0.97 10.32
N VAL A 2 21.77 -2.26 10.24
CA VAL A 2 20.69 -2.98 9.58
C VAL A 2 19.49 -3.05 10.54
N ASN A 3 18.32 -2.64 10.05
CA ASN A 3 17.08 -2.78 10.82
C ASN A 3 16.73 -4.26 10.92
N PRO A 4 16.65 -4.83 12.14
CA PRO A 4 16.33 -6.26 12.27
C PRO A 4 14.98 -6.66 11.69
N LEU A 5 14.02 -5.74 11.64
CA LEU A 5 12.72 -6.02 11.03
C LEU A 5 12.82 -6.16 9.52
N ALA A 6 13.81 -5.51 8.90
CA ALA A 6 13.97 -5.56 7.44
C ALA A 6 14.34 -6.96 6.93
N ILE A 7 14.88 -7.82 7.79
CA ILE A 7 15.19 -9.21 7.43
C ILE A 7 13.92 -9.97 7.06
N LEU A 8 12.80 -9.61 7.67
CA LEU A 8 11.50 -10.24 7.41
C LEU A 8 10.77 -9.62 6.22
N TRP A 9 11.31 -8.55 5.65
CA TRP A 9 10.66 -7.82 4.57
C TRP A 9 11.10 -8.40 3.22
N THR A 10 10.41 -9.46 2.82
CA THR A 10 10.72 -10.17 1.57
C THR A 10 9.94 -9.61 0.38
N GLY A 11 8.98 -8.74 0.63
CA GLY A 11 8.20 -8.12 -0.43
C GLY A 11 8.91 -6.92 -1.04
N LYS A 12 8.45 -6.52 -2.21
CA LYS A 12 8.91 -5.33 -2.93
C LYS A 12 7.73 -4.41 -3.19
N CYS A 13 7.91 -3.14 -2.86
CA CYS A 13 6.86 -2.13 -2.94
C CYS A 13 7.24 -1.05 -3.94
N THR A 14 6.37 -0.78 -4.89
CA THR A 14 6.49 0.36 -5.80
C THR A 14 5.28 1.26 -5.58
N VAL A 15 5.52 2.53 -5.34
CA VAL A 15 4.46 3.50 -5.05
C VAL A 15 4.33 4.44 -6.22
N TYR A 16 3.10 4.63 -6.69
CA TYR A 16 2.76 5.54 -7.76
C TYR A 16 1.88 6.67 -7.22
N GLU A 17 2.18 7.88 -7.65
CA GLU A 17 1.32 9.03 -7.39
C GLU A 17 0.77 9.54 -8.70
N TYR A 18 -0.47 10.06 -8.67
CA TYR A 18 -1.02 10.76 -9.82
C TYR A 18 -0.48 12.18 -9.83
N ARG A 19 0.13 12.55 -10.94
CA ARG A 19 0.69 13.88 -11.14
C ARG A 19 0.24 14.46 -12.46
N ASP A 20 0.15 15.78 -12.51
CA ASP A 20 -0.11 16.50 -13.74
C ASP A 20 1.14 16.50 -14.60
N VAL A 21 1.01 16.00 -15.81
CA VAL A 21 2.08 15.97 -16.80
C VAL A 21 1.65 16.81 -17.99
N VAL A 22 2.49 17.77 -18.38
CA VAL A 22 2.23 18.64 -19.53
C VAL A 22 2.91 18.04 -20.76
N ASP A 23 2.12 17.82 -21.81
CA ASP A 23 2.65 17.38 -23.10
C ASP A 23 3.41 18.55 -23.75
N PRO A 24 4.70 18.42 -24.05
CA PRO A 24 5.48 19.52 -24.64
C PRO A 24 5.06 19.89 -26.06
N GLU A 25 4.38 19.00 -26.76
CA GLU A 25 3.92 19.27 -28.13
C GLU A 25 2.56 19.98 -28.17
N THR A 26 1.61 19.52 -27.34
CA THR A 26 0.24 20.03 -27.35
C THR A 26 -0.07 20.97 -26.19
N TYR A 27 0.80 21.05 -25.19
CA TYR A 27 0.63 21.81 -23.96
C TYR A 27 -0.62 21.39 -23.17
N GLN A 28 -1.12 20.18 -23.42
CA GLN A 28 -2.23 19.64 -22.66
C GLN A 28 -1.72 19.01 -21.36
N THR A 29 -2.43 19.26 -20.28
CA THR A 29 -2.14 18.67 -18.97
C THR A 29 -2.98 17.43 -18.79
N THR A 30 -2.33 16.30 -18.51
CA THR A 30 -3.00 15.03 -18.21
C THR A 30 -2.50 14.52 -16.87
N GLN A 31 -3.35 13.78 -16.16
CA GLN A 31 -2.91 13.09 -14.94
C GLN A 31 -2.35 11.73 -15.31
N GLN A 32 -1.16 11.45 -14.82
CA GLN A 32 -0.48 10.18 -15.05
C GLN A 32 0.04 9.60 -13.75
N GLU A 33 0.06 8.26 -13.69
CA GLU A 33 0.75 7.56 -12.60
C GLU A 33 2.25 7.71 -12.78
N VAL A 34 2.91 8.23 -11.76
CA VAL A 34 4.37 8.41 -11.75
C VAL A 34 4.93 7.61 -10.59
N PRO A 35 5.91 6.70 -10.84
CA PRO A 35 6.53 5.98 -9.74
C PRO A 35 7.41 6.92 -8.91
N VAL A 36 7.16 6.94 -7.60
CA VAL A 36 7.93 7.78 -6.67
C VAL A 36 8.83 6.96 -5.77
N LEU A 37 8.49 5.69 -5.57
CA LEU A 37 9.31 4.70 -4.87
C LEU A 37 9.29 3.43 -5.70
N VAL A 38 10.46 2.80 -5.89
CA VAL A 38 10.58 1.60 -6.72
C VAL A 38 11.31 0.51 -5.94
N ASP A 39 10.72 -0.69 -5.93
CA ASP A 39 11.32 -1.89 -5.34
C ASP A 39 11.81 -1.71 -3.90
N GLU A 40 11.07 -0.96 -3.09
CA GLU A 40 11.41 -0.81 -1.68
C GLU A 40 11.07 -2.08 -0.90
N PRO A 41 11.99 -2.56 -0.05
CA PRO A 41 11.70 -3.72 0.78
C PRO A 41 10.51 -3.44 1.70
N CYS A 42 9.60 -4.40 1.79
CA CYS A 42 8.40 -4.27 2.59
C CYS A 42 7.86 -5.64 2.99
N ARG A 43 6.81 -5.63 3.78
CA ARG A 43 6.07 -6.82 4.15
C ARG A 43 4.59 -6.50 4.23
N LEU A 44 3.78 -7.39 3.67
CA LEU A 44 2.34 -7.36 3.85
C LEU A 44 1.96 -8.32 4.97
N SER A 45 1.08 -7.87 5.83
CA SER A 45 0.47 -8.70 6.86
C SER A 45 -1.02 -8.74 6.63
N TYR A 46 -1.59 -9.93 6.64
CA TYR A 46 -3.02 -10.15 6.46
C TYR A 46 -3.60 -10.56 7.80
N ASN A 47 -4.58 -9.82 8.28
CA ASN A 47 -5.33 -10.16 9.48
C ASN A 47 -6.76 -10.48 9.09
N TYR A 48 -7.22 -11.64 9.53
CA TYR A 48 -8.60 -12.06 9.33
C TYR A 48 -9.30 -11.99 10.68
N GLU A 49 -10.34 -11.19 10.75
CA GLU A 49 -11.19 -11.12 11.92
C GLU A 49 -12.56 -11.69 11.57
N GLN A 50 -13.00 -12.62 12.40
CA GLN A 50 -14.33 -13.19 12.26
C GLN A 50 -15.24 -12.52 13.27
N ALA A 51 -16.15 -11.70 12.76
CA ALA A 51 -17.18 -11.08 13.58
C ALA A 51 -18.47 -11.83 13.39
N THR A 52 -19.09 -12.23 14.50
CA THR A 52 -20.40 -12.85 14.48
C THR A 52 -21.44 -11.78 14.68
N ASN A 53 -22.31 -11.60 13.69
CA ASN A 53 -23.45 -10.70 13.81
C ASN A 53 -24.62 -11.50 14.35
N ILE A 54 -24.92 -11.33 15.63
CA ILE A 54 -25.93 -12.10 16.32
C ILE A 54 -27.34 -11.80 15.75
N GLN A 55 -27.57 -10.59 15.28
CA GLN A 55 -28.89 -10.19 14.77
C GLN A 55 -29.22 -10.84 13.43
N SER A 56 -28.23 -11.03 12.60
CA SER A 56 -28.44 -11.65 11.29
C SER A 56 -28.13 -13.14 11.28
N GLY A 57 -27.49 -13.64 12.32
CA GLY A 57 -27.06 -15.04 12.38
C GLY A 57 -25.93 -15.37 11.41
N ALA A 58 -25.35 -14.39 10.73
CA ALA A 58 -24.30 -14.59 9.76
C ALA A 58 -22.95 -14.24 10.37
N ALA A 59 -21.94 -15.07 10.08
CA ALA A 59 -20.56 -14.76 10.41
C ALA A 59 -19.98 -13.89 9.29
N VAL A 60 -19.46 -12.73 9.68
CA VAL A 60 -18.79 -11.83 8.74
C VAL A 60 -17.30 -11.97 8.94
N VAL A 61 -16.57 -12.29 7.88
CA VAL A 61 -15.12 -12.33 7.89
C VAL A 61 -14.62 -11.02 7.31
N SER A 62 -13.92 -10.24 8.12
CA SER A 62 -13.25 -9.04 7.66
C SER A 62 -11.76 -9.29 7.55
N GLN A 63 -11.16 -8.76 6.51
CA GLN A 63 -9.73 -8.86 6.26
C GLN A 63 -9.14 -7.46 6.32
N SER A 64 -8.12 -7.28 7.14
CA SER A 64 -7.32 -6.07 7.10
C SER A 64 -5.94 -6.40 6.57
N ILE A 65 -5.42 -5.52 5.74
CA ILE A 65 -4.11 -5.66 5.11
C ILE A 65 -3.26 -4.51 5.60
N THR A 66 -2.09 -4.82 6.16
CA THR A 66 -1.18 -3.82 6.69
C THR A 66 0.16 -3.92 5.97
N LEU A 67 0.66 -2.79 5.51
CA LEU A 67 1.98 -2.69 4.90
C LEU A 67 2.99 -2.24 5.96
N PHE A 68 4.08 -3.00 6.09
CA PHE A 68 5.23 -2.65 6.92
C PHE A 68 6.35 -2.21 6.00
N ILE A 69 6.83 -0.97 6.17
CA ILE A 69 7.87 -0.38 5.33
C ILE A 69 8.71 0.59 6.18
N ARG A 70 9.84 1.05 5.65
CA ARG A 70 10.74 1.96 6.37
C ARG A 70 10.00 3.21 6.84
N PRO A 71 10.31 3.70 8.06
CA PRO A 71 9.58 4.83 8.61
C PRO A 71 9.94 6.20 8.01
N ASP A 72 11.07 6.28 7.30
CA ASP A 72 11.54 7.52 6.71
C ASP A 72 10.92 7.82 5.34
N LEU A 73 10.15 6.88 4.79
CA LEU A 73 9.49 7.08 3.50
C LEU A 73 8.15 7.78 3.68
N GLU A 74 7.87 8.73 2.81
CA GLU A 74 6.58 9.40 2.80
C GLU A 74 5.70 8.78 1.72
N ILE A 75 4.60 8.17 2.14
CA ILE A 75 3.60 7.62 1.23
C ILE A 75 2.31 8.39 1.45
N LYS A 76 1.93 9.18 0.45
CA LYS A 76 0.75 10.03 0.56
C LYS A 76 -0.54 9.22 0.47
N PRO A 77 -1.57 9.60 1.23
CA PRO A 77 -2.88 8.95 1.10
C PRO A 77 -3.38 9.04 -0.34
N GLY A 78 -4.00 7.97 -0.82
CA GLY A 78 -4.50 7.89 -2.18
C GLY A 78 -3.47 7.42 -3.20
N SER A 79 -2.22 7.22 -2.81
CA SER A 79 -1.21 6.64 -3.70
C SER A 79 -1.56 5.20 -4.05
N VAL A 80 -1.20 4.78 -5.26
CA VAL A 80 -1.31 3.38 -5.68
C VAL A 80 -0.04 2.66 -5.26
N ILE A 81 -0.21 1.56 -4.55
CA ILE A 81 0.91 0.81 -3.98
C ILE A 81 0.89 -0.59 -4.58
N GLU A 82 1.89 -0.88 -5.40
CA GLU A 82 2.04 -2.20 -6.02
C GLU A 82 3.04 -3.02 -5.22
N ILE A 83 2.61 -4.17 -4.76
CA ILE A 83 3.44 -5.01 -3.89
C ILE A 83 3.55 -6.40 -4.48
N THR A 84 4.78 -6.88 -4.56
CA THR A 84 5.10 -8.25 -4.96
C THR A 84 5.64 -8.99 -3.74
N GLN A 85 4.95 -10.02 -3.31
CA GLN A 85 5.34 -10.84 -2.18
C GLN A 85 4.94 -12.28 -2.46
N ASN A 86 5.85 -13.23 -2.21
CA ASN A 86 5.61 -14.64 -2.47
C ASN A 86 5.16 -14.91 -3.91
N ASN A 87 5.77 -14.22 -4.87
CA ASN A 87 5.48 -14.31 -6.31
C ASN A 87 4.06 -13.85 -6.67
N VAL A 88 3.40 -13.12 -5.80
CA VAL A 88 2.08 -12.53 -6.08
C VAL A 88 2.23 -11.02 -6.12
N THR A 89 1.77 -10.40 -7.19
CA THR A 89 1.79 -8.95 -7.37
C THR A 89 0.35 -8.44 -7.34
N GLU A 90 0.09 -7.51 -6.45
CA GLU A 90 -1.22 -6.88 -6.29
C GLU A 90 -1.07 -5.39 -6.12
N ARG A 91 -2.09 -4.67 -6.52
CA ARG A 91 -2.17 -3.22 -6.32
C ARG A 91 -3.11 -2.89 -5.19
N TYR A 92 -2.69 -1.97 -4.36
CA TYR A 92 -3.41 -1.51 -3.19
C TYR A 92 -3.50 0.01 -3.18
N LYS A 93 -4.37 0.51 -2.35
CA LYS A 93 -4.50 1.94 -2.08
C LYS A 93 -4.31 2.17 -0.59
N GLY A 94 -3.49 3.16 -0.24
CA GLY A 94 -3.31 3.52 1.16
C GLY A 94 -4.60 4.09 1.75
N SER A 95 -4.95 3.60 2.93
CA SER A 95 -6.15 4.02 3.64
C SER A 95 -5.74 4.66 4.96
N GLY A 96 -6.09 5.92 5.13
CA GLY A 96 -5.85 6.62 6.36
C GLY A 96 -4.41 7.09 6.54
N LYS A 97 -4.11 7.49 7.77
CA LYS A 97 -2.81 8.06 8.12
C LYS A 97 -1.87 6.95 8.56
N PRO A 98 -0.63 6.93 8.05
CA PRO A 98 0.35 5.93 8.50
C PRO A 98 0.67 6.07 9.99
N ALA A 99 0.85 4.93 10.67
CA ALA A 99 1.36 4.89 12.03
C ALA A 99 2.88 4.68 11.96
N VAL A 100 3.63 5.71 12.40
CA VAL A 100 5.09 5.71 12.27
C VAL A 100 5.71 5.32 13.60
N TYR A 101 6.53 4.28 13.56
CA TYR A 101 7.30 3.79 14.70
C TYR A 101 8.79 4.00 14.47
N THR A 102 9.62 3.64 15.43
CA THR A 102 11.07 3.86 15.33
C THR A 102 11.70 3.06 14.20
N ASN A 103 11.26 1.81 14.02
CA ASN A 103 11.90 0.86 13.08
C ASN A 103 11.08 0.61 11.82
N HIS A 104 9.84 1.08 11.76
CA HIS A 104 8.95 0.84 10.62
C HIS A 104 7.77 1.80 10.67
N GLN A 105 7.02 1.83 9.59
CA GLN A 105 5.68 2.42 9.62
C GLN A 105 4.68 1.39 9.14
N GLU A 106 3.46 1.52 9.62
CA GLU A 106 2.35 0.64 9.26
C GLU A 106 1.29 1.43 8.53
N ILE A 107 0.91 0.94 7.37
CA ILE A 107 -0.10 1.59 6.54
C ILE A 107 -1.20 0.57 6.27
N ILE A 108 -2.42 0.93 6.61
CA ILE A 108 -3.57 0.09 6.30
C ILE A 108 -3.91 0.26 4.83
N LEU A 109 -4.09 -0.86 4.14
CA LEU A 109 -4.31 -0.88 2.71
C LEU A 109 -5.70 -1.39 2.37
N GLN A 110 -6.20 -0.93 1.23
CA GLN A 110 -7.40 -1.45 0.58
C GLN A 110 -7.01 -1.95 -0.79
N LEU A 111 -7.71 -2.97 -1.29
CA LEU A 111 -7.51 -3.41 -2.66
C LEU A 111 -7.83 -2.28 -3.63
N TYR A 112 -6.96 -2.11 -4.60
CA TYR A 112 -7.15 -1.11 -5.65
C TYR A 112 -8.00 -1.74 -6.76
N GLU A 113 -9.21 -1.23 -6.94
CA GLU A 113 -10.14 -1.77 -7.93
C GLU A 113 -9.94 -1.14 -9.31
N GLY A 114 -9.11 -0.14 -9.38
CA GLY A 114 -8.88 0.57 -10.61
C GLY A 114 -10.02 1.51 -10.95
N ASN A 115 -9.85 2.23 -12.04
CA ASN A 115 -10.92 3.04 -12.60
C ASN A 115 -11.69 2.18 -13.61
N ALA A 116 -12.86 1.81 -13.21
CA ALA A 116 -13.74 1.09 -14.13
C ALA A 116 -14.21 2.02 -15.22
#